data_dba9399ebda904a15539efe2bcb1671e
#
_entry.id   dba9399ebda904a15539efe2bcb1671e
#
_cell.length_a   1.000
_cell.length_b   1.000
_cell.length_c   1.000
_cell.angle_alpha   90.00
_cell.angle_beta   90.00
_cell.angle_gamma   90.00
#
_symmetry.space_group_name_H-M   'P 1'
#
loop_
_entity.id
_entity.type
_entity.pdbx_description
1 polymer ?
#
loop_
_entity_poly.entity_id
_entity_poly.type
_entity_poly.pdbx_seq_one_letter_code
_entity_poly.pdbx_strand_id
1 'polypeptide(L)'
;MRDILDEDECNDTYGRIRMYQALLLKQPEGISVPGERTVYRVMEKIGINHPPKHNPNGITQADREARKSDDLLNRDFTSEEPLKKCVTDITEIKAKDGKLYISAIFDCFDSGVLGLAMGTDRKASLCERTLTNAMMEYPAMRGAILHSDRGTEYTSATYRKAISQYGIRQSMNSAGGRCHDNARCESMWARMKSELLYQRYHTNRLSIEELKTLVWRYFISYWNNRRICSANEGLPPWVKRQRYYESLGVAV
;
A
#
# COMPACT_ATOMS: atom_id res chain seq x y z
N MET A 1 -22.70 -6.75 10.60
CA MET A 1 -22.12 -5.50 10.03
C MET A 1 -21.46 -4.64 11.10
N ARG A 2 -22.13 -4.35 12.21
CA ARG A 2 -21.50 -3.58 13.30
C ARG A 2 -20.27 -4.28 13.85
N ASP A 3 -20.34 -5.57 14.11
CA ASP A 3 -19.20 -6.38 14.57
C ASP A 3 -17.98 -6.27 13.64
N ILE A 4 -18.22 -6.20 12.30
CA ILE A 4 -17.15 -5.98 11.31
C ILE A 4 -16.52 -4.60 11.47
N LEU A 5 -17.33 -3.57 11.76
CA LEU A 5 -16.82 -2.22 11.99
C LEU A 5 -16.04 -2.13 13.30
N ASP A 6 -16.47 -2.84 14.33
CA ASP A 6 -15.87 -2.82 15.66
C ASP A 6 -14.53 -3.57 15.74
N GLU A 7 -14.20 -4.40 14.75
CA GLU A 7 -12.93 -5.15 14.70
C GLU A 7 -11.69 -4.29 14.48
N ASP A 8 -11.83 -3.18 13.75
CA ASP A 8 -10.75 -2.20 13.53
C ASP A 8 -11.34 -0.83 13.20
N GLU A 9 -10.72 0.21 13.73
CA GLU A 9 -11.16 1.58 13.48
C GLU A 9 -11.18 1.97 12.00
N CYS A 10 -10.32 1.37 11.17
CA CYS A 10 -10.28 1.63 9.72
C CYS A 10 -11.44 0.97 8.97
N ASN A 11 -12.16 0.01 9.56
CA ASN A 11 -13.29 -0.65 8.92
C ASN A 11 -14.50 0.27 8.77
N ASP A 12 -14.59 1.35 9.53
CA ASP A 12 -15.64 2.37 9.36
C ASP A 12 -15.62 3.04 7.99
N THR A 13 -14.50 2.91 7.25
CA THR A 13 -14.37 3.39 5.86
C THR A 13 -14.90 2.41 4.82
N TYR A 14 -15.46 1.26 5.24
CA TYR A 14 -15.98 0.27 4.31
C TYR A 14 -17.23 0.79 3.58
N GLY A 15 -17.09 0.99 2.27
CA GLY A 15 -18.22 1.18 1.38
C GLY A 15 -18.90 -0.15 1.07
N ARG A 16 -19.98 -0.07 0.28
CA ARG A 16 -20.85 -1.19 -0.11
C ARG A 16 -20.11 -2.48 -0.48
N ILE A 17 -19.14 -2.39 -1.38
CA ILE A 17 -18.43 -3.58 -1.91
C ILE A 17 -17.61 -4.25 -0.81
N ARG A 18 -16.81 -3.48 -0.06
CA ARG A 18 -15.98 -4.04 1.01
C ARG A 18 -16.81 -4.64 2.15
N MET A 19 -17.91 -4.00 2.51
CA MET A 19 -18.83 -4.54 3.51
C MET A 19 -19.46 -5.87 3.05
N TYR A 20 -19.91 -5.94 1.79
CA TYR A 20 -20.43 -7.18 1.21
C TYR A 20 -19.39 -8.30 1.22
N GLN A 21 -18.17 -8.02 0.77
CA GLN A 21 -17.05 -8.97 0.77
C GLN A 21 -16.67 -9.43 2.17
N ALA A 22 -16.65 -8.50 3.15
CA ALA A 22 -16.39 -8.85 4.54
C ALA A 22 -17.47 -9.77 5.12
N LEU A 23 -18.73 -9.54 4.79
CA LEU A 23 -19.83 -10.43 5.19
C LEU A 23 -19.69 -11.83 4.58
N LEU A 24 -19.30 -11.94 3.31
CA LEU A 24 -19.06 -13.24 2.67
C LEU A 24 -17.91 -14.00 3.33
N LEU A 25 -16.81 -13.32 3.67
CA LEU A 25 -15.65 -13.95 4.34
C LEU A 25 -15.97 -14.45 5.75
N LYS A 26 -16.92 -13.80 6.44
CA LYS A 26 -17.27 -14.08 7.84
C LYS A 26 -18.62 -14.79 7.96
N GLN A 27 -19.15 -15.24 6.85
CA GLN A 27 -20.46 -15.88 6.81
C GLN A 27 -20.49 -17.08 7.77
N PRO A 28 -21.35 -17.07 8.80
CA PRO A 28 -21.55 -18.24 9.65
C PRO A 28 -22.18 -19.37 8.84
N GLU A 29 -21.88 -20.60 9.23
CA GLU A 29 -22.45 -21.80 8.61
C GLU A 29 -23.99 -21.75 8.66
N GLY A 30 -24.64 -22.00 7.52
CA GLY A 30 -26.12 -21.99 7.41
C GLY A 30 -26.76 -20.60 7.24
N ILE A 31 -25.98 -19.50 7.24
CA ILE A 31 -26.51 -18.15 7.01
C ILE A 31 -26.13 -17.65 5.61
N SER A 32 -27.14 -17.33 4.78
CA SER A 32 -26.92 -16.73 3.47
C SER A 32 -26.72 -15.22 3.56
N VAL A 33 -25.63 -14.70 2.98
CA VAL A 33 -25.41 -13.26 2.83
C VAL A 33 -26.29 -12.75 1.67
N PRO A 34 -27.15 -11.75 1.90
CA PRO A 34 -27.97 -11.19 0.84
C PRO A 34 -27.11 -10.46 -0.20
N GLY A 35 -27.64 -10.29 -1.42
CA GLY A 35 -26.90 -9.60 -2.48
C GLY A 35 -26.44 -8.17 -2.12
N GLU A 36 -25.37 -7.70 -2.76
CA GLU A 36 -24.69 -6.42 -2.50
C GLU A 36 -25.63 -5.21 -2.39
N ARG A 37 -26.68 -5.15 -3.27
CA ARG A 37 -27.68 -4.06 -3.23
C ARG A 37 -28.50 -4.08 -1.93
N THR A 38 -28.80 -5.24 -1.40
CA THR A 38 -29.50 -5.38 -0.11
C THR A 38 -28.60 -4.97 1.05
N VAL A 39 -27.33 -5.37 1.01
CA VAL A 39 -26.32 -4.93 1.97
C VAL A 39 -26.25 -3.41 2.00
N TYR A 40 -26.20 -2.76 0.85
CA TYR A 40 -26.18 -1.28 0.77
C TYR A 40 -27.40 -0.63 1.42
N ARG A 41 -28.61 -1.14 1.12
CA ARG A 41 -29.85 -0.62 1.74
C ARG A 41 -29.85 -0.77 3.26
N VAL A 42 -29.30 -1.86 3.76
CA VAL A 42 -29.17 -2.08 5.21
C VAL A 42 -28.17 -1.07 5.79
N MET A 43 -27.01 -0.84 5.12
CA MET A 43 -26.02 0.15 5.54
C MET A 43 -26.63 1.56 5.64
N GLU A 44 -27.45 1.96 4.66
CA GLU A 44 -28.20 3.22 4.69
C GLU A 44 -29.15 3.28 5.88
N LYS A 45 -29.96 2.23 6.08
CA LYS A 45 -30.96 2.17 7.14
C LYS A 45 -30.34 2.24 8.55
N ILE A 46 -29.17 1.67 8.76
CA ILE A 46 -28.49 1.68 10.07
C ILE A 46 -27.46 2.81 10.21
N GLY A 47 -27.37 3.70 9.20
CA GLY A 47 -26.58 4.93 9.27
C GLY A 47 -25.07 4.74 9.20
N ILE A 48 -24.56 3.65 8.60
CA ILE A 48 -23.12 3.37 8.47
C ILE A 48 -22.58 3.68 7.07
N ASN A 49 -23.34 4.44 6.28
CA ASN A 49 -22.93 4.81 4.93
C ASN A 49 -22.13 6.12 4.97
N HIS A 50 -20.97 6.16 4.30
CA HIS A 50 -20.11 7.34 4.29
C HIS A 50 -20.17 8.08 2.95
N PRO A 51 -20.23 9.42 2.94
CA PRO A 51 -20.08 10.19 1.72
C PRO A 51 -18.64 10.04 1.17
N PRO A 52 -18.45 10.14 -0.16
CA PRO A 52 -17.12 10.11 -0.76
C PRO A 52 -16.24 11.23 -0.21
N LYS A 53 -15.00 10.89 0.16
CA LYS A 53 -14.01 11.85 0.68
C LYS A 53 -13.39 12.63 -0.49
N HIS A 54 -13.16 13.93 -0.29
CA HIS A 54 -12.55 14.81 -1.30
C HIS A 54 -11.07 14.48 -1.50
N ASN A 55 -10.58 14.47 -2.77
CA ASN A 55 -9.18 14.23 -3.08
C ASN A 55 -8.38 15.54 -3.03
N PRO A 56 -7.25 15.62 -2.31
CA PRO A 56 -6.32 16.74 -2.40
C PRO A 56 -5.46 16.66 -3.68
N ASN A 57 -5.22 17.79 -4.34
CA ASN A 57 -4.33 17.89 -5.50
C ASN A 57 -2.89 18.11 -5.06
N GLY A 58 -1.93 17.35 -5.62
CA GLY A 58 -0.50 17.53 -5.43
C GLY A 58 0.30 17.19 -6.70
N ILE A 59 1.31 18.01 -7.03
CA ILE A 59 2.19 17.83 -8.21
C ILE A 59 3.63 17.72 -7.73
N THR A 60 4.36 16.68 -8.16
CA THR A 60 5.78 16.47 -7.89
C THR A 60 6.63 16.89 -9.12
N GLN A 61 7.76 17.58 -8.92
CA GLN A 61 8.71 17.94 -9.98
C GLN A 61 9.86 16.92 -10.05
N ALA A 62 10.24 16.48 -11.27
CA ALA A 62 11.31 15.52 -11.52
C ALA A 62 12.62 16.20 -11.94
N ASP A 63 13.76 15.64 -11.53
CA ASP A 63 15.09 16.02 -11.98
C ASP A 63 15.37 15.48 -13.39
N ARG A 64 15.88 16.34 -14.30
CA ARG A 64 16.05 16.06 -15.73
C ARG A 64 17.38 15.39 -16.11
N GLU A 65 18.43 15.49 -15.28
CA GLU A 65 19.80 15.12 -15.66
C GLU A 65 20.32 13.78 -15.09
N ALA A 66 19.64 13.16 -14.13
CA ALA A 66 20.09 11.92 -13.50
C ALA A 66 19.99 10.72 -14.46
N ARG A 67 20.98 9.80 -14.39
CA ARG A 67 20.97 8.51 -15.11
C ARG A 67 19.77 7.66 -14.67
N LYS A 68 18.93 7.27 -15.61
CA LYS A 68 17.61 6.69 -15.38
C LYS A 68 17.57 5.26 -15.91
N SER A 69 16.82 4.40 -15.22
CA SER A 69 16.49 3.05 -15.70
C SER A 69 15.30 3.09 -16.64
N ASP A 70 15.16 2.05 -17.50
CA ASP A 70 14.04 1.92 -18.41
C ASP A 70 12.73 1.62 -17.66
N ASP A 71 11.60 1.93 -18.27
CA ASP A 71 10.28 1.52 -17.79
C ASP A 71 10.03 0.07 -18.21
N LEU A 72 10.21 -0.85 -17.28
CA LEU A 72 9.99 -2.28 -17.47
C LEU A 72 8.55 -2.71 -17.20
N LEU A 73 7.73 -1.84 -16.58
CA LEU A 73 6.34 -2.16 -16.27
C LEU A 73 5.37 -1.77 -17.39
N ASN A 74 5.67 -0.71 -18.16
CA ASN A 74 4.78 -0.19 -19.20
C ASN A 74 3.34 0.01 -18.69
N ARG A 75 3.17 0.51 -17.46
CA ARG A 75 1.88 0.68 -16.75
C ARG A 75 1.13 -0.62 -16.44
N ASP A 76 1.72 -1.78 -16.64
CA ASP A 76 1.16 -3.05 -16.17
C ASP A 76 1.58 -3.30 -14.71
N PHE A 77 0.72 -2.87 -13.79
CA PHE A 77 0.88 -3.07 -12.34
C PHE A 77 0.21 -4.36 -11.84
N THR A 78 0.06 -5.36 -12.70
CA THR A 78 -0.42 -6.68 -12.34
C THR A 78 0.73 -7.66 -12.24
N SER A 79 0.60 -8.68 -11.38
CA SER A 79 1.53 -9.78 -11.28
C SER A 79 0.75 -11.08 -11.05
N GLU A 80 1.14 -12.14 -11.73
CA GLU A 80 0.54 -13.47 -11.55
C GLU A 80 1.13 -14.21 -10.33
N GLU A 81 2.33 -13.80 -9.92
CA GLU A 81 3.06 -14.39 -8.79
C GLU A 81 3.47 -13.31 -7.78
N PRO A 82 3.50 -13.64 -6.47
CA PRO A 82 4.03 -12.74 -5.46
C PRO A 82 5.54 -12.53 -5.63
N LEU A 83 6.02 -11.37 -5.17
CA LEU A 83 7.44 -11.00 -5.11
C LEU A 83 8.16 -10.87 -6.46
N LYS A 84 7.43 -10.76 -7.59
CA LYS A 84 8.02 -10.63 -8.95
C LYS A 84 7.99 -9.22 -9.48
N LYS A 85 6.90 -8.50 -9.24
CA LYS A 85 6.71 -7.08 -9.61
C LYS A 85 6.35 -6.30 -8.37
N CYS A 86 7.11 -5.27 -8.07
CA CYS A 86 6.88 -4.40 -6.91
C CYS A 86 6.96 -2.94 -7.33
N VAL A 87 6.28 -2.09 -6.59
CA VAL A 87 6.34 -0.64 -6.74
C VAL A 87 6.79 0.00 -5.43
N THR A 88 7.51 1.11 -5.52
CA THR A 88 7.98 1.86 -4.35
C THR A 88 7.80 3.35 -4.54
N ASP A 89 7.52 4.04 -3.45
CA ASP A 89 7.37 5.48 -3.43
C ASP A 89 7.56 6.03 -2.01
N ILE A 90 7.72 7.36 -1.91
CA ILE A 90 7.80 8.10 -0.65
C ILE A 90 6.60 9.04 -0.57
N THR A 91 5.92 9.03 0.58
CA THR A 91 4.94 10.06 0.92
C THR A 91 5.37 10.85 2.15
N GLU A 92 4.80 12.04 2.34
CA GLU A 92 5.02 12.84 3.54
C GLU A 92 3.72 13.13 4.29
N ILE A 93 3.84 13.24 5.61
CA ILE A 93 2.79 13.69 6.53
C ILE A 93 3.36 14.80 7.40
N LYS A 94 2.64 15.93 7.51
CA LYS A 94 2.99 17.00 8.43
C LYS A 94 2.60 16.61 9.85
N ALA A 95 3.56 16.65 10.77
CA ALA A 95 3.40 16.38 12.19
C ALA A 95 3.46 17.69 13.00
N LYS A 96 3.25 17.59 14.32
CA LYS A 96 3.40 18.69 15.28
C LYS A 96 4.84 19.22 15.33
N ASP A 97 5.79 18.29 15.27
CA ASP A 97 7.23 18.51 15.48
C ASP A 97 8.07 18.37 14.20
N GLY A 98 7.43 18.43 13.03
CA GLY A 98 8.12 18.39 11.76
C GLY A 98 7.37 17.68 10.65
N LYS A 99 8.09 16.94 9.81
CA LYS A 99 7.54 16.11 8.74
C LYS A 99 7.98 14.67 8.92
N LEU A 100 7.03 13.75 8.78
CA LEU A 100 7.30 12.33 8.66
C LEU A 100 7.32 11.94 7.19
N TYR A 101 8.44 11.36 6.72
CA TYR A 101 8.57 10.71 5.42
C TYR A 101 8.41 9.21 5.57
N ILE A 102 7.61 8.62 4.72
CA ILE A 102 7.26 7.20 4.74
C ILE A 102 7.62 6.63 3.38
N SER A 103 8.51 5.66 3.36
CA SER A 103 8.86 4.88 2.15
C SER A 103 8.35 3.46 2.31
N ALA A 104 7.70 2.93 1.26
CA ALA A 104 7.20 1.56 1.27
C ALA A 104 7.43 0.87 -0.08
N ILE A 105 7.51 -0.47 -0.03
CA ILE A 105 7.48 -1.35 -1.20
C ILE A 105 6.19 -2.14 -1.14
N PHE A 106 5.41 -2.08 -2.23
CA PHE A 106 4.15 -2.78 -2.40
C PHE A 106 4.28 -3.86 -3.47
N ASP A 107 3.76 -5.05 -3.20
CA ASP A 107 3.66 -6.12 -4.19
C ASP A 107 2.53 -5.83 -5.19
N CYS A 108 2.79 -6.03 -6.47
CA CYS A 108 1.76 -5.89 -7.50
C CYS A 108 0.79 -7.08 -7.52
N PHE A 109 1.16 -8.23 -6.94
CA PHE A 109 0.32 -9.43 -6.88
C PHE A 109 -0.90 -9.25 -5.96
N ASP A 110 -0.66 -8.83 -4.71
CA ASP A 110 -1.68 -8.78 -3.66
C ASP A 110 -1.84 -7.40 -3.00
N SER A 111 -1.03 -6.43 -3.39
CA SER A 111 -0.94 -5.11 -2.74
C SER A 111 -0.36 -5.15 -1.31
N GLY A 112 0.29 -6.24 -0.92
CA GLY A 112 0.94 -6.37 0.38
C GLY A 112 2.13 -5.41 0.51
N VAL A 113 2.34 -4.91 1.72
CA VAL A 113 3.50 -4.10 2.07
C VAL A 113 4.64 -5.04 2.42
N LEU A 114 5.67 -5.06 1.58
CA LEU A 114 6.85 -5.92 1.74
C LEU A 114 7.95 -5.25 2.56
N GLY A 115 8.08 -3.95 2.43
CA GLY A 115 9.05 -3.15 3.16
C GLY A 115 8.48 -1.81 3.54
N LEU A 116 8.80 -1.34 4.74
CA LEU A 116 8.39 -0.06 5.29
C LEU A 116 9.55 0.56 6.05
N ALA A 117 9.85 1.83 5.77
CA ALA A 117 10.74 2.64 6.58
C ALA A 117 10.19 4.06 6.73
N MET A 118 10.47 4.66 7.87
CA MET A 118 10.00 6.00 8.22
C MET A 118 11.15 6.83 8.77
N GLY A 119 11.14 8.14 8.50
CA GLY A 119 12.17 9.06 8.93
C GLY A 119 11.75 10.52 8.85
N THR A 120 12.64 11.39 9.32
CA THR A 120 12.45 12.84 9.29
C THR A 120 13.06 13.50 8.04
N ASP A 121 13.83 12.72 7.28
CA ASP A 121 14.52 13.18 6.07
C ASP A 121 14.05 12.39 4.84
N ARG A 122 13.82 13.10 3.73
CA ARG A 122 13.62 12.52 2.41
C ARG A 122 14.98 12.32 1.72
N LYS A 123 15.66 11.21 2.04
CA LYS A 123 16.99 10.87 1.50
C LYS A 123 17.01 9.46 0.93
N ALA A 124 17.99 9.17 0.07
CA ALA A 124 18.22 7.84 -0.49
C ALA A 124 18.34 6.74 0.59
N SER A 125 18.90 7.07 1.76
CA SER A 125 19.01 6.16 2.91
C SER A 125 17.66 5.68 3.45
N LEU A 126 16.58 6.44 3.26
CA LEU A 126 15.24 6.00 3.61
C LEU A 126 14.78 4.87 2.68
N CYS A 127 14.96 5.04 1.36
CA CYS A 127 14.65 4.02 0.36
C CYS A 127 15.50 2.76 0.52
N GLU A 128 16.77 2.96 0.84
CA GLU A 128 17.73 1.87 1.12
C GLU A 128 17.28 1.01 2.31
N ARG A 129 16.90 1.65 3.43
CA ARG A 129 16.33 0.93 4.58
C ARG A 129 15.05 0.20 4.24
N THR A 130 14.17 0.83 3.43
CA THR A 130 12.93 0.18 2.97
C THR A 130 13.23 -1.08 2.16
N LEU A 131 14.19 -1.01 1.24
CA LEU A 131 14.64 -2.15 0.44
C LEU A 131 15.28 -3.23 1.32
N THR A 132 16.16 -2.84 2.25
CA THR A 132 16.80 -3.76 3.19
C THR A 132 15.77 -4.51 4.03
N ASN A 133 14.80 -3.80 4.61
CA ASN A 133 13.72 -4.42 5.40
C ASN A 133 12.92 -5.44 4.55
N ALA A 134 12.58 -5.07 3.31
CA ALA A 134 11.90 -5.99 2.40
C ALA A 134 12.73 -7.23 2.07
N MET A 135 14.02 -7.06 1.79
CA MET A 135 14.91 -8.17 1.42
C MET A 135 15.27 -9.08 2.60
N MET A 136 15.28 -8.57 3.82
CA MET A 136 15.46 -9.37 5.03
C MET A 136 14.26 -10.28 5.28
N GLU A 137 13.05 -9.77 5.08
CA GLU A 137 11.80 -10.52 5.29
C GLU A 137 11.47 -11.43 4.09
N TYR A 138 11.74 -10.92 2.87
CA TYR A 138 11.38 -11.58 1.61
C TYR A 138 12.61 -11.76 0.69
N PRO A 139 13.59 -12.60 1.03
CA PRO A 139 14.79 -12.82 0.20
C PRO A 139 14.44 -13.36 -1.21
N ALA A 140 13.28 -13.98 -1.37
CA ALA A 140 12.74 -14.44 -2.67
C ALA A 140 12.40 -13.30 -3.65
N MET A 141 12.43 -12.03 -3.22
CA MET A 141 12.36 -10.87 -4.11
C MET A 141 13.59 -10.72 -5.02
N ARG A 142 14.67 -11.46 -4.82
CA ARG A 142 15.83 -11.46 -5.74
C ARG A 142 15.38 -11.71 -7.17
N GLY A 143 15.78 -10.84 -8.11
CA GLY A 143 15.36 -10.87 -9.50
C GLY A 143 14.04 -10.16 -9.80
N ALA A 144 13.30 -9.70 -8.78
CA ALA A 144 12.07 -8.93 -8.97
C ALA A 144 12.32 -7.60 -9.69
N ILE A 145 11.29 -7.10 -10.37
CA ILE A 145 11.23 -5.72 -10.87
C ILE A 145 10.74 -4.84 -9.73
N LEU A 146 11.51 -3.80 -9.39
CA LEU A 146 11.11 -2.76 -8.45
C LEU A 146 11.01 -1.42 -9.18
N HIS A 147 9.78 -0.93 -9.33
CA HIS A 147 9.46 0.29 -10.06
C HIS A 147 9.28 1.48 -9.13
N SER A 148 9.85 2.62 -9.51
CA SER A 148 9.75 3.87 -8.80
C SER A 148 9.52 5.06 -9.74
N ASP A 149 9.23 6.22 -9.19
CA ASP A 149 9.40 7.47 -9.91
C ASP A 149 10.89 7.77 -10.19
N ARG A 150 11.16 8.94 -10.79
CA ARG A 150 12.52 9.41 -11.11
C ARG A 150 13.06 10.35 -10.03
N GLY A 151 12.63 10.22 -8.80
CA GLY A 151 13.12 10.99 -7.68
C GLY A 151 14.62 10.80 -7.46
N THR A 152 15.28 11.85 -6.94
CA THR A 152 16.73 11.86 -6.65
C THR A 152 17.13 10.73 -5.70
N GLU A 153 16.23 10.32 -4.84
CA GLU A 153 16.41 9.21 -3.90
C GLU A 153 16.67 7.89 -4.62
N TYR A 154 15.89 7.62 -5.68
CA TYR A 154 15.96 6.38 -6.45
C TYR A 154 17.05 6.39 -7.52
N THR A 155 17.50 7.56 -7.96
CA THR A 155 18.59 7.73 -8.94
C THR A 155 19.97 7.85 -8.28
N SER A 156 20.06 7.92 -6.96
CA SER A 156 21.30 8.04 -6.21
C SER A 156 22.23 6.83 -6.39
N ALA A 157 23.55 7.05 -6.29
CA ALA A 157 24.53 5.98 -6.39
C ALA A 157 24.38 4.92 -5.27
N THR A 158 24.05 5.37 -4.06
CA THR A 158 23.83 4.51 -2.89
C THR A 158 22.64 3.57 -3.10
N TYR A 159 21.51 4.09 -3.53
CA TYR A 159 20.33 3.26 -3.80
C TYR A 159 20.57 2.27 -4.94
N ARG A 160 21.19 2.68 -6.04
CA ARG A 160 21.56 1.79 -7.16
C ARG A 160 22.50 0.67 -6.72
N LYS A 161 23.47 0.97 -5.83
CA LYS A 161 24.33 -0.05 -5.25
C LYS A 161 23.54 -1.09 -4.45
N ALA A 162 22.59 -0.65 -3.60
CA ALA A 162 21.72 -1.54 -2.84
C ALA A 162 20.84 -2.42 -3.76
N ILE A 163 20.21 -1.83 -4.79
CA ILE A 163 19.45 -2.54 -5.82
C ILE A 163 20.29 -3.67 -6.45
N SER A 164 21.53 -3.34 -6.85
CA SER A 164 22.44 -4.30 -7.47
C SER A 164 22.87 -5.41 -6.50
N GLN A 165 23.19 -5.06 -5.25
CA GLN A 165 23.59 -6.05 -4.22
C GLN A 165 22.49 -7.09 -3.93
N TYR A 166 21.24 -6.65 -3.90
CA TYR A 166 20.08 -7.53 -3.70
C TYR A 166 19.64 -8.23 -4.99
N GLY A 167 20.26 -7.93 -6.15
CA GLY A 167 19.89 -8.52 -7.43
C GLY A 167 18.50 -8.12 -7.92
N ILE A 168 18.03 -6.95 -7.53
CA ILE A 168 16.73 -6.38 -7.95
C ILE A 168 16.90 -5.71 -9.32
N ARG A 169 15.89 -5.81 -10.15
CA ARG A 169 15.81 -5.11 -11.45
C ARG A 169 15.11 -3.77 -11.27
N GLN A 170 15.88 -2.70 -11.33
CA GLN A 170 15.30 -1.35 -11.21
C GLN A 170 14.49 -0.98 -12.45
N SER A 171 13.29 -0.46 -12.26
CA SER A 171 12.43 0.14 -13.27
C SER A 171 12.04 1.55 -12.86
N MET A 172 11.90 2.46 -13.80
CA MET A 172 11.51 3.84 -13.53
C MET A 172 10.52 4.34 -14.57
N ASN A 173 9.68 5.31 -14.19
CA ASN A 173 8.77 5.99 -15.09
C ASN A 173 9.46 6.40 -16.41
N SER A 174 8.75 6.38 -17.53
CA SER A 174 9.26 6.82 -18.83
C SER A 174 9.71 8.28 -18.85
N ALA A 175 10.54 8.67 -19.83
CA ALA A 175 10.98 10.06 -20.00
C ALA A 175 9.79 10.97 -20.33
N GLY A 176 9.58 12.03 -19.56
CA GLY A 176 8.39 12.88 -19.68
C GLY A 176 7.13 12.24 -19.05
N GLY A 177 7.32 11.20 -18.22
CA GLY A 177 6.28 10.40 -17.59
C GLY A 177 5.20 11.25 -16.93
N ARG A 178 3.95 10.90 -17.19
CA ARG A 178 2.79 11.50 -16.55
C ARG A 178 2.65 10.90 -15.14
N CYS A 179 1.93 11.58 -14.26
CA CYS A 179 1.62 11.12 -12.90
C CYS A 179 1.06 9.66 -12.84
N HIS A 180 0.47 9.19 -13.94
CA HIS A 180 -0.07 7.82 -14.05
C HIS A 180 0.98 6.69 -14.08
N ASP A 181 2.25 7.00 -14.25
CA ASP A 181 3.30 5.96 -14.34
C ASP A 181 3.63 5.36 -12.95
N ASN A 182 3.21 5.99 -11.82
CA ASN A 182 3.27 5.42 -10.47
C ASN A 182 1.90 5.41 -9.77
N ALA A 183 0.81 5.34 -10.56
CA ALA A 183 -0.57 5.41 -10.06
C ALA A 183 -0.90 4.38 -8.97
N ARG A 184 -0.20 3.23 -8.97
CA ARG A 184 -0.35 2.20 -7.94
C ARG A 184 0.03 2.73 -6.57
N CYS A 185 1.23 3.30 -6.40
CA CYS A 185 1.68 3.88 -5.14
C CYS A 185 0.82 5.08 -4.71
N GLU A 186 0.48 5.97 -5.65
CA GLU A 186 -0.41 7.11 -5.38
C GLU A 186 -1.75 6.65 -4.79
N SER A 187 -2.34 5.60 -5.37
CA SER A 187 -3.57 4.98 -4.87
C SER A 187 -3.40 4.39 -3.46
N MET A 188 -2.25 3.76 -3.17
CA MET A 188 -1.96 3.19 -1.85
C MET A 188 -1.84 4.29 -0.78
N TRP A 189 -1.12 5.37 -1.08
CA TRP A 189 -1.00 6.52 -0.18
C TRP A 189 -2.32 7.25 0.03
N ALA A 190 -3.09 7.45 -1.02
CA ALA A 190 -4.42 8.06 -0.91
C ALA A 190 -5.34 7.24 0.01
N ARG A 191 -5.30 5.92 -0.09
CA ARG A 191 -6.08 5.02 0.79
C ARG A 191 -5.60 5.10 2.22
N MET A 192 -4.30 5.00 2.47
CA MET A 192 -3.75 5.16 3.82
C MET A 192 -4.18 6.51 4.44
N LYS A 193 -4.00 7.60 3.72
CA LYS A 193 -4.39 8.93 4.22
C LYS A 193 -5.89 9.03 4.48
N SER A 194 -6.72 8.47 3.61
CA SER A 194 -8.18 8.53 3.75
C SER A 194 -8.73 7.59 4.83
N GLU A 195 -8.14 6.42 4.99
CA GLU A 195 -8.63 5.40 5.94
C GLU A 195 -8.06 5.60 7.34
N LEU A 196 -6.79 6.01 7.44
CA LEU A 196 -6.14 6.18 8.74
C LEU A 196 -6.22 7.63 9.27
N LEU A 197 -5.98 8.64 8.42
CA LEU A 197 -5.70 9.99 8.91
C LEU A 197 -6.88 10.96 8.74
N TYR A 198 -7.47 11.04 7.54
CA TYR A 198 -8.47 12.06 7.26
C TYR A 198 -9.72 11.86 8.09
N GLN A 199 -10.20 12.96 8.71
CA GLN A 199 -11.36 13.00 9.61
C GLN A 199 -11.21 12.27 10.95
N ARG A 200 -10.05 11.62 11.22
CA ARG A 200 -9.76 10.98 12.51
C ARG A 200 -8.76 11.79 13.31
N TYR A 201 -7.67 12.17 12.66
CA TYR A 201 -6.54 12.81 13.33
C TYR A 201 -6.22 14.16 12.73
N HIS A 202 -6.03 15.14 13.58
CA HIS A 202 -5.35 16.37 13.23
C HIS A 202 -3.84 16.12 13.29
N THR A 203 -3.23 15.67 12.19
CA THR A 203 -1.83 15.23 12.15
C THR A 203 -0.83 16.27 12.68
N ASN A 204 -1.14 17.57 12.52
CA ASN A 204 -0.38 18.68 13.08
C ASN A 204 -0.44 18.77 14.63
N ARG A 205 -1.22 17.94 15.31
CA ARG A 205 -1.24 17.80 16.77
C ARG A 205 -0.52 16.55 17.25
N LEU A 206 -0.20 15.63 16.35
CA LEU A 206 0.52 14.38 16.64
C LEU A 206 2.01 14.58 16.44
N SER A 207 2.82 14.00 17.29
CA SER A 207 4.26 13.89 17.13
C SER A 207 4.62 12.92 16.00
N ILE A 208 5.85 13.00 15.50
CA ILE A 208 6.38 12.06 14.51
C ILE A 208 6.32 10.62 15.03
N GLU A 209 6.60 10.39 16.31
CA GLU A 209 6.59 9.04 16.90
C GLU A 209 5.17 8.46 17.00
N GLU A 210 4.18 9.28 17.35
CA GLU A 210 2.77 8.84 17.31
C GLU A 210 2.32 8.50 15.91
N LEU A 211 2.70 9.31 14.90
CA LEU A 211 2.41 9.03 13.50
C LEU A 211 3.10 7.76 12.99
N LYS A 212 4.36 7.50 13.39
CA LYS A 212 5.07 6.26 13.06
C LYS A 212 4.32 5.04 13.60
N THR A 213 3.86 5.09 14.84
CA THR A 213 3.10 4.01 15.46
C THR A 213 1.80 3.73 14.69
N LEU A 214 1.03 4.78 14.37
CA LEU A 214 -0.22 4.67 13.62
C LEU A 214 0.00 4.08 12.22
N VAL A 215 1.00 4.58 11.49
CA VAL A 215 1.31 4.14 10.13
C VAL A 215 1.82 2.69 10.12
N TRP A 216 2.68 2.33 11.08
CA TRP A 216 3.17 0.95 11.22
C TRP A 216 2.01 -0.01 11.49
N ARG A 217 1.15 0.30 12.48
CA ARG A 217 -0.04 -0.50 12.78
C ARG A 217 -0.94 -0.64 11.55
N TYR A 218 -1.17 0.46 10.83
CA TYR A 218 -2.01 0.44 9.65
C TYR A 218 -1.48 -0.49 8.56
N PHE A 219 -0.21 -0.38 8.18
CA PHE A 219 0.32 -1.17 7.08
C PHE A 219 0.64 -2.62 7.47
N ILE A 220 1.28 -2.84 8.60
CA ILE A 220 1.78 -4.16 8.98
C ILE A 220 0.67 -5.00 9.64
N SER A 221 -0.05 -4.42 10.59
CA SER A 221 -1.08 -5.19 11.32
C SER A 221 -2.42 -5.22 10.58
N TYR A 222 -2.93 -4.08 10.13
CA TYR A 222 -4.26 -4.00 9.53
C TYR A 222 -4.24 -4.28 8.03
N TRP A 223 -3.48 -3.51 7.23
CA TRP A 223 -3.46 -3.61 5.77
C TRP A 223 -3.13 -5.02 5.29
N ASN A 224 -2.00 -5.56 5.74
CA ASN A 224 -1.51 -6.86 5.28
C ASN A 224 -2.40 -8.03 5.69
N ASN A 225 -2.98 -7.99 6.90
CA ASN A 225 -3.60 -9.16 7.51
C ASN A 225 -5.14 -9.13 7.57
N ARG A 226 -5.75 -7.93 7.60
CA ARG A 226 -7.19 -7.81 7.91
C ARG A 226 -7.98 -6.98 6.92
N ARG A 227 -7.33 -6.05 6.23
CA ARG A 227 -8.03 -5.13 5.34
C ARG A 227 -8.65 -5.85 4.14
N ILE A 228 -9.94 -5.70 3.96
CA ILE A 228 -10.65 -6.19 2.77
C ILE A 228 -10.16 -5.43 1.52
N CYS A 229 -9.57 -6.16 0.59
CA CYS A 229 -9.03 -5.61 -0.65
C CYS A 229 -9.86 -6.09 -1.85
N SER A 230 -10.65 -5.19 -2.45
CA SER A 230 -11.52 -5.54 -3.58
C SER A 230 -10.75 -6.05 -4.80
N ALA A 231 -9.50 -5.59 -5.01
CA ALA A 231 -8.63 -6.09 -6.07
C ALA A 231 -8.14 -7.53 -5.83
N ASN A 232 -8.31 -8.06 -4.61
CA ASN A 232 -8.00 -9.42 -4.22
C ASN A 232 -9.28 -10.24 -3.97
N GLU A 233 -10.36 -9.92 -4.65
CA GLU A 233 -11.64 -10.60 -4.46
C GLU A 233 -12.17 -10.53 -3.02
N GLY A 234 -11.80 -9.48 -2.30
CA GLY A 234 -12.15 -9.28 -0.90
C GLY A 234 -11.14 -9.86 0.10
N LEU A 235 -10.10 -10.54 -0.35
CA LEU A 235 -9.10 -11.11 0.56
C LEU A 235 -8.12 -10.05 1.05
N PRO A 236 -7.69 -10.09 2.32
CA PRO A 236 -6.50 -9.38 2.76
C PRO A 236 -5.25 -9.82 1.97
N PRO A 237 -4.24 -8.95 1.81
CA PRO A 237 -3.04 -9.27 1.03
C PRO A 237 -2.38 -10.60 1.41
N TRP A 238 -2.11 -10.83 2.71
CA TRP A 238 -1.44 -12.07 3.15
C TRP A 238 -2.31 -13.30 2.98
N VAL A 239 -3.64 -13.19 3.10
CA VAL A 239 -4.55 -14.32 2.86
C VAL A 239 -4.55 -14.72 1.39
N LYS A 240 -4.52 -13.73 0.46
CA LYS A 240 -4.36 -14.03 -0.98
C LYS A 240 -3.04 -14.72 -1.26
N ARG A 241 -1.94 -14.23 -0.67
CA ARG A 241 -0.60 -14.81 -0.83
C ARG A 241 -0.53 -16.23 -0.30
N GLN A 242 -1.06 -16.47 0.88
CA GLN A 242 -1.12 -17.80 1.49
C GLN A 242 -1.87 -18.78 0.59
N ARG A 243 -3.06 -18.41 0.10
CA ARG A 243 -3.83 -19.26 -0.83
C ARG A 243 -3.07 -19.58 -2.13
N TYR A 244 -2.29 -18.62 -2.62
CA TYR A 244 -1.45 -18.85 -3.79
C TYR A 244 -0.41 -19.94 -3.51
N TYR A 245 0.33 -19.87 -2.41
CA TYR A 245 1.32 -20.89 -2.07
C TYR A 245 0.68 -22.24 -1.74
N GLU A 246 -0.45 -22.27 -1.05
CA GLU A 246 -1.23 -23.50 -0.81
C GLU A 246 -1.63 -24.19 -2.12
N SER A 247 -2.05 -23.42 -3.14
CA SER A 247 -2.40 -23.94 -4.47
C SER A 247 -1.21 -24.60 -5.20
N LEU A 248 0.02 -24.22 -4.84
CA LEU A 248 1.27 -24.81 -5.35
C LEU A 248 1.78 -25.97 -4.48
N GLY A 249 1.08 -26.34 -3.41
CA GLY A 249 1.52 -27.37 -2.46
C GLY A 249 2.69 -26.94 -1.57
N VAL A 250 2.95 -25.64 -1.45
CA VAL A 250 4.03 -25.08 -0.61
C VAL A 250 3.43 -24.67 0.74
N ALA A 251 3.94 -25.24 1.83
CA ALA A 251 3.60 -24.76 3.18
C ALA A 251 4.25 -23.39 3.41
N VAL A 252 3.50 -22.44 3.93
CA VAL A 252 3.94 -21.06 4.24
C VAL A 252 4.16 -20.91 5.74
#